data_ebe6485ed969fe27b3d243b4ccf5481a
#
_entry.id   ebe6485ed969fe27b3d243b4ccf5481a
#
_cell.length_a   1.000
_cell.length_b   1.000
_cell.length_c   1.000
_cell.angle_alpha   90.00
_cell.angle_beta   90.00
_cell.angle_gamma   90.00
#
_symmetry.space_group_name_H-M   'P 1'
#
loop_
_entity.id
_entity.type
_entity.pdbx_description
1 polymer ?
#
loop_
_entity_poly.entity_id
_entity_poly.type
_entity_poly.pdbx_seq_one_letter_code
_entity_poly.pdbx_strand_id
1 'polypeptide(L)'
;SAVKGREYTVYDHWADVPEDSYLYSSAFTECVNRRPLPSIRPSAYDKTVRLIVRAPQLRTFEQLAVVGKPKSMGAWDVFKALPMYEHNYNEWIVDLNVETLDGEVLEFKFAALNTADKQHPLWETGMNREIHLPEIKNGEVVVYELSQAFFDICNRKLAGTLVPVFSLRSKTSYGIGDFGDL
;
A
#
# COMPACT_ATOMS: atom_id res chain seq x y z
N SER A 1 -30.19 -10.52 -18.22
CA SER A 1 -29.35 -11.27 -17.28
C SER A 1 -27.93 -10.75 -17.41
N ALA A 2 -27.46 -10.05 -16.38
CA ALA A 2 -26.08 -9.58 -16.34
C ALA A 2 -25.17 -10.81 -16.36
N VAL A 3 -24.35 -10.95 -17.39
CA VAL A 3 -23.27 -11.93 -17.41
C VAL A 3 -22.27 -11.46 -16.36
N LYS A 4 -22.15 -12.20 -15.28
CA LYS A 4 -21.10 -11.97 -14.28
C LYS A 4 -19.75 -12.05 -15.00
N GLY A 5 -18.98 -10.97 -14.97
CA GLY A 5 -17.60 -10.97 -15.45
C GLY A 5 -16.80 -12.06 -14.77
N ARG A 6 -15.83 -12.62 -15.48
CA ARG A 6 -14.88 -13.58 -14.90
C ARG A 6 -13.81 -12.81 -14.15
N GLU A 7 -13.58 -13.18 -12.90
CA GLU A 7 -12.50 -12.66 -12.07
C GLU A 7 -11.32 -13.64 -12.15
N TYR A 8 -10.14 -13.13 -12.47
CA TYR A 8 -8.91 -13.90 -12.50
C TYR A 8 -7.97 -13.34 -11.45
N THR A 9 -7.51 -14.18 -10.54
CA THR A 9 -6.52 -13.81 -9.52
C THR A 9 -5.13 -14.24 -9.99
N VAL A 10 -4.21 -13.30 -10.10
CA VAL A 10 -2.80 -13.57 -10.41
C VAL A 10 -1.97 -13.27 -9.16
N TYR A 11 -1.21 -14.27 -8.73
CA TYR A 11 -0.31 -14.14 -7.59
C TYR A 11 1.10 -13.80 -8.07
N ASP A 12 1.61 -12.69 -7.59
CA ASP A 12 3.02 -12.32 -7.77
C ASP A 12 3.79 -12.66 -6.49
N HIS A 13 4.57 -13.74 -6.55
CA HIS A 13 5.42 -14.18 -5.44
C HIS A 13 6.84 -13.64 -5.61
N TRP A 14 7.15 -12.55 -4.92
CA TRP A 14 8.54 -12.21 -4.62
C TRP A 14 8.96 -12.88 -3.32
N ALA A 15 9.92 -13.81 -3.42
CA ALA A 15 10.27 -14.77 -2.36
C ALA A 15 11.09 -14.21 -1.18
N ASP A 16 11.36 -12.91 -1.12
CA ASP A 16 12.41 -12.36 -0.24
C ASP A 16 11.91 -11.67 1.03
N VAL A 17 10.66 -11.85 1.42
CA VAL A 17 10.15 -11.20 2.65
C VAL A 17 9.90 -12.24 3.72
N PRO A 18 10.60 -12.17 4.88
CA PRO A 18 10.33 -13.04 6.02
C PRO A 18 8.89 -12.83 6.51
N GLU A 19 8.17 -13.92 6.75
CA GLU A 19 6.80 -13.92 7.29
C GLU A 19 6.69 -13.27 8.69
N ASP A 20 7.80 -13.04 9.35
CA ASP A 20 7.89 -12.60 10.76
C ASP A 20 7.73 -11.06 10.96
N SER A 21 7.52 -10.29 9.89
CA SER A 21 7.42 -8.82 9.99
C SER A 21 6.10 -8.30 10.59
N TYR A 22 5.18 -9.19 10.94
CA TYR A 22 3.84 -8.82 11.46
C TYR A 22 3.82 -8.28 12.90
N LEU A 23 4.83 -8.55 13.70
CA LEU A 23 4.83 -8.21 15.13
C LEU A 23 4.86 -6.70 15.44
N TYR A 24 5.17 -5.86 14.45
CA TYR A 24 5.26 -4.40 14.60
C TYR A 24 4.38 -3.63 13.59
N SER A 25 3.40 -4.30 12.99
CA SER A 25 2.52 -3.66 12.01
C SER A 25 1.46 -2.82 12.68
N SER A 26 1.05 -1.73 12.02
CA SER A 26 -0.10 -0.93 12.42
C SER A 26 -1.41 -1.75 12.46
N ALA A 27 -1.45 -2.91 11.81
CA ALA A 27 -2.55 -3.86 11.85
C ALA A 27 -2.94 -4.27 13.27
N PHE A 28 -1.99 -4.47 14.16
CA PHE A 28 -2.28 -4.83 15.55
C PHE A 28 -2.96 -3.68 16.30
N THR A 29 -2.47 -2.46 16.10
CA THR A 29 -3.02 -1.28 16.76
C THR A 29 -4.43 -0.93 16.24
N GLU A 30 -4.66 -1.11 14.95
CA GLU A 30 -5.96 -0.81 14.32
C GLU A 30 -7.00 -1.90 14.56
N CYS A 31 -6.59 -3.15 14.71
CA CYS A 31 -7.47 -4.24 15.09
C CYS A 31 -8.12 -3.99 16.48
N VAL A 32 -7.40 -3.37 17.40
CA VAL A 32 -7.92 -2.98 18.70
C VAL A 32 -8.98 -1.87 18.60
N ASN A 33 -8.82 -0.97 17.64
CA ASN A 33 -9.72 0.16 17.44
C ASN A 33 -10.99 -0.19 16.65
N ARG A 34 -11.11 -1.42 16.12
CA ARG A 34 -12.28 -1.96 15.42
C ARG A 34 -12.93 -0.96 14.45
N ARG A 35 -12.12 -0.32 13.62
CA ARG A 35 -12.63 0.58 12.60
C ARG A 35 -13.39 -0.23 11.53
N PRO A 36 -14.63 0.12 11.20
CA PRO A 36 -15.33 -0.53 10.11
C PRO A 36 -14.61 -0.21 8.79
N LEU A 37 -14.12 -1.22 8.12
CA LEU A 37 -13.48 -1.07 6.83
C LEU A 37 -14.49 -1.21 5.69
N PRO A 38 -14.30 -0.51 4.57
CA PRO A 38 -15.19 -0.62 3.44
C PRO A 38 -15.12 -2.02 2.82
N SER A 39 -16.28 -2.54 2.40
CA SER A 39 -16.32 -3.77 1.60
C SER A 39 -15.65 -3.57 0.24
N ILE A 40 -15.24 -4.66 -0.41
CA ILE A 40 -14.73 -4.60 -1.78
C ILE A 40 -15.79 -4.00 -2.69
N ARG A 41 -15.41 -2.94 -3.38
CA ARG A 41 -16.30 -2.25 -4.32
C ARG A 41 -16.33 -3.02 -5.64
N PRO A 42 -17.50 -3.15 -6.29
CA PRO A 42 -17.53 -3.63 -7.66
C PRO A 42 -16.77 -2.66 -8.57
N SER A 43 -16.11 -3.19 -9.60
CA SER A 43 -15.43 -2.33 -10.57
C SER A 43 -16.44 -1.48 -11.36
N ALA A 44 -16.04 -0.24 -11.63
CA ALA A 44 -16.80 0.68 -12.45
C ALA A 44 -16.39 0.65 -13.94
N TYR A 45 -15.41 -0.16 -14.32
CA TYR A 45 -14.85 -0.20 -15.68
C TYR A 45 -15.19 -1.51 -16.38
N ASP A 46 -15.34 -1.46 -17.69
CA ASP A 46 -15.61 -2.65 -18.51
C ASP A 46 -14.41 -3.62 -18.54
N LYS A 47 -13.20 -3.07 -18.52
CA LYS A 47 -11.96 -3.85 -18.44
C LYS A 47 -11.15 -3.32 -17.27
N THR A 48 -10.92 -4.16 -16.29
CA THR A 48 -10.33 -3.74 -15.02
C THR A 48 -9.09 -4.54 -14.68
N VAL A 49 -8.03 -3.84 -14.27
CA VAL A 49 -6.94 -4.39 -13.48
C VAL A 49 -7.12 -3.95 -12.05
N ARG A 50 -7.27 -4.89 -11.15
CA ARG A 50 -7.37 -4.63 -9.70
C ARG A 50 -6.04 -4.97 -9.05
N LEU A 51 -5.45 -3.98 -8.40
CA LEU A 51 -4.25 -4.19 -7.59
C LEU A 51 -4.63 -4.31 -6.12
N ILE A 52 -4.13 -5.35 -5.47
CA ILE A 52 -4.27 -5.56 -4.03
C ILE A 52 -2.88 -5.63 -3.43
N VAL A 53 -2.62 -4.84 -2.39
CA VAL A 53 -1.31 -4.78 -1.76
C VAL A 53 -1.45 -4.54 -0.26
N ARG A 54 -0.56 -5.13 0.51
CA ARG A 54 -0.44 -4.87 1.95
C ARG A 54 0.59 -3.78 2.21
N ALA A 55 0.24 -2.85 3.09
CA ALA A 55 1.11 -1.75 3.49
C ALA A 55 1.05 -1.53 5.02
N PRO A 56 1.62 -2.45 5.82
CA PRO A 56 1.47 -2.45 7.28
C PRO A 56 2.22 -1.31 7.97
N GLN A 57 3.10 -0.60 7.27
CA GLN A 57 3.86 0.51 7.81
C GLN A 57 3.16 1.87 7.67
N LEU A 58 1.99 1.91 7.02
CA LEU A 58 1.19 3.13 6.92
C LEU A 58 0.62 3.50 8.29
N ARG A 59 0.54 4.81 8.52
CA ARG A 59 -0.10 5.37 9.72
C ARG A 59 -1.57 5.66 9.45
N THR A 60 -2.35 5.84 10.51
CA THR A 60 -3.78 6.11 10.45
C THR A 60 -4.16 7.33 9.58
N PHE A 61 -3.26 8.31 9.48
CA PHE A 61 -3.45 9.51 8.67
C PHE A 61 -2.77 9.44 7.30
N GLU A 62 -2.25 8.30 6.92
CA GLU A 62 -1.64 8.05 5.61
C GLU A 62 -2.57 7.21 4.74
N GLN A 63 -2.60 7.52 3.47
CA GLN A 63 -3.32 6.79 2.44
C GLN A 63 -2.32 6.25 1.42
N LEU A 64 -2.48 5.00 1.05
CA LEU A 64 -1.70 4.43 -0.04
C LEU A 64 -2.22 4.96 -1.38
N ALA A 65 -1.30 5.25 -2.27
CA ALA A 65 -1.60 5.63 -3.64
C ALA A 65 -0.66 4.90 -4.60
N VAL A 66 -1.09 4.70 -5.82
CA VAL A 66 -0.28 4.15 -6.91
C VAL A 66 0.10 5.24 -7.88
N VAL A 67 1.37 5.26 -8.26
CA VAL A 67 1.95 6.19 -9.23
C VAL A 67 2.60 5.37 -10.33
N GLY A 68 2.39 5.73 -11.58
CA GLY A 68 2.95 4.99 -12.68
C GLY A 68 3.10 5.82 -13.94
N LYS A 69 3.61 5.18 -14.98
CA LYS A 69 3.82 5.78 -16.29
C LYS A 69 2.54 6.32 -16.94
N PRO A 70 1.37 5.61 -16.87
CA PRO A 70 0.14 6.12 -17.46
C PRO A 70 -0.31 7.45 -16.83
N LYS A 71 -0.94 8.30 -17.63
CA LYS A 71 -1.51 9.57 -17.16
C LYS A 71 -2.58 9.37 -16.07
N SER A 72 -3.35 8.29 -16.18
CA SER A 72 -4.35 7.89 -15.18
C SER A 72 -3.74 7.54 -13.82
N MET A 73 -2.44 7.26 -13.77
CA MET A 73 -1.67 6.97 -12.57
C MET A 73 -0.67 8.10 -12.24
N GLY A 74 -0.91 9.30 -12.74
CA GLY A 74 -0.14 10.49 -12.43
C GLY A 74 1.09 10.74 -13.31
N ALA A 75 1.44 9.86 -14.26
CA ALA A 75 2.63 10.02 -15.10
C ALA A 75 3.91 10.32 -14.28
N TRP A 76 4.13 9.55 -13.21
CA TRP A 76 5.20 9.70 -12.22
C TRP A 76 5.12 10.98 -11.35
N ASP A 77 4.06 11.75 -11.46
CA ASP A 77 3.80 12.87 -10.55
C ASP A 77 3.02 12.34 -9.32
N VAL A 78 3.69 12.26 -8.19
CA VAL A 78 3.12 11.72 -6.95
C VAL A 78 1.93 12.55 -6.43
N PHE A 79 1.86 13.84 -6.77
CA PHE A 79 0.73 14.69 -6.41
C PHE A 79 -0.53 14.42 -7.25
N LYS A 80 -0.36 13.66 -8.35
CA LYS A 80 -1.44 13.15 -9.20
C LYS A 80 -1.62 11.64 -9.08
N ALA A 81 -1.01 11.06 -8.06
CA ALA A 81 -1.12 9.64 -7.78
C ALA A 81 -2.59 9.22 -7.63
N LEU A 82 -2.90 8.02 -8.10
CA LEU A 82 -4.24 7.45 -7.94
C LEU A 82 -4.38 6.89 -6.52
N PRO A 83 -5.30 7.43 -5.70
CA PRO A 83 -5.46 6.97 -4.34
C PRO A 83 -6.09 5.58 -4.31
N MET A 84 -5.62 4.75 -3.38
CA MET A 84 -6.17 3.45 -3.08
C MET A 84 -7.13 3.53 -1.89
N TYR A 85 -7.98 2.54 -1.72
CA TYR A 85 -8.82 2.43 -0.53
C TYR A 85 -8.45 1.19 0.29
N GLU A 86 -8.53 1.29 1.60
CA GLU A 86 -8.30 0.20 2.52
C GLU A 86 -9.55 -0.67 2.59
N HIS A 87 -9.40 -1.95 2.27
CA HIS A 87 -10.48 -2.93 2.28
C HIS A 87 -10.45 -3.80 3.55
N ASN A 88 -9.26 -4.20 3.95
CA ASN A 88 -9.00 -4.96 5.16
C ASN A 88 -7.83 -4.30 5.89
N TYR A 89 -7.54 -4.68 7.12
CA TYR A 89 -6.44 -4.06 7.88
C TYR A 89 -5.13 -4.09 7.09
N ASN A 90 -4.64 -2.90 6.75
CA ASN A 90 -3.44 -2.67 5.94
C ASN A 90 -3.47 -3.29 4.53
N GLU A 91 -4.62 -3.71 4.05
CA GLU A 91 -4.81 -4.21 2.70
C GLU A 91 -5.51 -3.15 1.85
N TRP A 92 -4.84 -2.73 0.80
CA TRP A 92 -5.25 -1.62 -0.04
C TRP A 92 -5.59 -2.11 -1.43
N ILE A 93 -6.65 -1.55 -2.00
CA ILE A 93 -7.17 -1.92 -3.32
C ILE A 93 -7.29 -0.67 -4.19
N VAL A 94 -7.01 -0.86 -5.48
CA VAL A 94 -7.32 0.10 -6.54
C VAL A 94 -7.72 -0.62 -7.81
N ASP A 95 -8.70 -0.06 -8.51
CA ASP A 95 -9.11 -0.50 -9.84
C ASP A 95 -8.54 0.45 -10.89
N LEU A 96 -7.87 -0.12 -11.87
CA LEU A 96 -7.33 0.59 -13.02
C LEU A 96 -8.19 0.29 -14.24
N ASN A 97 -8.57 1.33 -14.97
CA ASN A 97 -9.21 1.17 -16.28
C ASN A 97 -8.16 0.81 -17.32
N VAL A 98 -8.24 -0.40 -17.86
CA VAL A 98 -7.29 -0.90 -18.87
C VAL A 98 -7.20 0.00 -20.08
N GLU A 99 -8.29 0.63 -20.49
CA GLU A 99 -8.32 1.54 -21.64
C GLU A 99 -7.48 2.80 -21.47
N THR A 100 -7.12 3.12 -20.21
CA THR A 100 -6.26 4.27 -19.87
C THR A 100 -4.81 3.89 -19.61
N LEU A 101 -4.49 2.59 -19.74
CA LEU A 101 -3.13 2.09 -19.54
C LEU A 101 -2.41 2.02 -20.92
N ASP A 102 -1.16 2.45 -20.92
CA ASP A 102 -0.34 2.49 -22.12
C ASP A 102 0.49 1.19 -22.23
N GLY A 103 0.15 0.34 -23.22
CA GLY A 103 0.94 -0.84 -23.56
C GLY A 103 0.63 -2.09 -22.74
N GLU A 104 1.46 -3.12 -22.96
CA GLU A 104 1.29 -4.44 -22.34
C GLU A 104 2.02 -4.57 -20.98
N VAL A 105 2.90 -3.63 -20.68
CA VAL A 105 3.68 -3.61 -19.44
C VAL A 105 3.30 -2.37 -18.63
N LEU A 106 2.76 -2.60 -17.43
CA LEU A 106 2.46 -1.56 -16.49
C LEU A 106 3.61 -1.39 -15.50
N GLU A 107 4.28 -0.24 -15.58
CA GLU A 107 5.33 0.16 -14.64
C GLU A 107 4.78 1.17 -13.64
N PHE A 108 4.95 0.87 -12.35
CA PHE A 108 4.38 1.68 -11.27
C PHE A 108 5.16 1.54 -9.96
N LYS A 109 4.77 2.33 -8.99
CA LYS A 109 5.27 2.32 -7.62
C LYS A 109 4.20 2.78 -6.65
N PHE A 110 4.31 2.39 -5.39
CA PHE A 110 3.41 2.90 -4.35
C PHE A 110 4.00 4.12 -3.64
N ALA A 111 3.10 4.96 -3.17
CA ALA A 111 3.45 6.11 -2.33
C ALA A 111 2.45 6.23 -1.18
N ALA A 112 2.96 6.54 0.01
CA ALA A 112 2.14 6.91 1.15
C ALA A 112 1.93 8.43 1.15
N LEU A 113 0.67 8.86 1.12
CA LEU A 113 0.27 10.25 1.11
C LEU A 113 -0.32 10.61 2.47
N ASN A 114 0.13 11.70 3.05
CA ASN A 114 -0.52 12.24 4.25
C ASN A 114 -1.87 12.86 3.88
N THR A 115 -2.95 12.41 4.53
CA THR A 115 -4.30 12.88 4.25
C THR A 115 -4.56 14.31 4.73
N ALA A 116 -3.81 14.77 5.73
CA ALA A 116 -3.95 16.11 6.28
C ALA A 116 -3.12 17.16 5.53
N ASP A 117 -1.94 16.73 5.08
CA ASP A 117 -0.93 17.64 4.54
C ASP A 117 -0.36 17.08 3.26
N LYS A 118 -0.72 16.92 2.24
CA LYS A 118 -0.21 16.27 1.00
C LYS A 118 1.24 16.62 0.58
N GLN A 119 2.02 17.23 1.48
CA GLN A 119 3.30 17.85 1.12
C GLN A 119 4.51 16.93 1.17
N HIS A 120 4.48 15.83 1.85
CA HIS A 120 5.65 14.98 2.02
C HIS A 120 5.31 13.52 1.71
N PRO A 121 5.11 13.20 0.43
CA PRO A 121 4.85 11.83 0.03
C PRO A 121 6.05 10.94 0.34
N LEU A 122 5.79 9.76 0.85
CA LEU A 122 6.81 8.76 1.09
C LEU A 122 6.70 7.68 0.01
N TRP A 123 7.75 7.48 -0.76
CA TRP A 123 7.81 6.45 -1.77
C TRP A 123 8.14 5.09 -1.15
N GLU A 124 7.58 4.02 -1.70
CA GLU A 124 8.03 2.68 -1.34
C GLU A 124 9.50 2.49 -1.68
N THR A 125 10.17 1.63 -0.92
CA THR A 125 11.58 1.29 -1.14
C THR A 125 11.74 0.34 -2.32
N GLY A 126 12.94 0.29 -2.86
CA GLY A 126 13.28 -0.64 -3.95
C GLY A 126 13.04 -0.06 -5.34
N MET A 127 13.03 -0.93 -6.33
CA MET A 127 12.83 -0.61 -7.73
C MET A 127 11.37 -0.38 -8.07
N ASN A 128 11.08 0.15 -9.25
CA ASN A 128 9.73 0.22 -9.77
C ASN A 128 9.18 -1.20 -9.96
N ARG A 129 7.88 -1.36 -9.77
CA ARG A 129 7.18 -2.60 -10.03
C ARG A 129 6.78 -2.66 -11.49
N GLU A 130 6.81 -3.85 -12.05
CA GLU A 130 6.36 -4.11 -13.41
C GLU A 130 5.42 -5.30 -13.42
N ILE A 131 4.29 -5.18 -14.11
CA ILE A 131 3.39 -6.28 -14.38
C ILE A 131 3.08 -6.34 -15.86
N HIS A 132 3.03 -7.57 -16.41
CA HIS A 132 2.59 -7.80 -17.76
C HIS A 132 1.08 -7.97 -17.79
N LEU A 133 0.41 -7.12 -18.53
CA LEU A 133 -1.03 -7.15 -18.66
C LEU A 133 -1.43 -8.23 -19.69
N PRO A 134 -2.30 -9.18 -19.32
CA PRO A 134 -2.88 -10.11 -20.27
C PRO A 134 -3.90 -9.39 -21.15
N GLU A 135 -4.35 -10.07 -22.20
CA GLU A 135 -5.52 -9.61 -22.95
C GLU A 135 -6.76 -9.69 -22.06
N ILE A 136 -7.40 -8.55 -21.79
CA ILE A 136 -8.57 -8.43 -20.91
C ILE A 136 -9.79 -8.13 -21.77
N LYS A 137 -10.83 -8.94 -21.63
CA LYS A 137 -12.09 -8.81 -22.35
C LYS A 137 -13.07 -7.92 -21.60
N ASN A 138 -14.10 -7.45 -22.31
CA ASN A 138 -15.16 -6.67 -21.70
C ASN A 138 -15.86 -7.45 -20.58
N GLY A 139 -16.06 -6.81 -19.44
CA GLY A 139 -16.63 -7.41 -18.25
C GLY A 139 -15.65 -8.23 -17.40
N GLU A 140 -14.36 -8.25 -17.74
CA GLU A 140 -13.36 -8.97 -16.98
C GLU A 140 -12.64 -8.06 -15.99
N VAL A 141 -12.37 -8.60 -14.81
CA VAL A 141 -11.51 -8.03 -13.78
C VAL A 141 -10.34 -8.97 -13.55
N VAL A 142 -9.13 -8.52 -13.84
CA VAL A 142 -7.91 -9.26 -13.53
C VAL A 142 -7.34 -8.72 -12.24
N VAL A 143 -7.16 -9.59 -11.26
CA VAL A 143 -6.71 -9.23 -9.91
C VAL A 143 -5.25 -9.61 -9.74
N TYR A 144 -4.43 -8.64 -9.34
CA TYR A 144 -3.05 -8.84 -8.94
C TYR A 144 -2.92 -8.67 -7.42
N GLU A 145 -2.63 -9.74 -6.72
CA GLU A 145 -2.20 -9.69 -5.32
C GLU A 145 -0.69 -9.51 -5.29
N LEU A 146 -0.27 -8.33 -4.89
CA LEU A 146 1.13 -7.90 -4.96
C LEU A 146 1.84 -8.15 -3.64
N SER A 147 3.15 -8.33 -3.73
CA SER A 147 4.02 -8.35 -2.56
C SER A 147 3.87 -7.05 -1.75
N GLN A 148 4.05 -7.17 -0.44
CA GLN A 148 3.93 -6.06 0.51
C GLN A 148 4.73 -4.82 0.07
N ALA A 149 4.14 -3.63 0.21
CA ALA A 149 4.83 -2.37 0.02
C ALA A 149 5.62 -2.01 1.28
N PHE A 150 6.91 -1.69 1.11
CA PHE A 150 7.80 -1.29 2.20
C PHE A 150 8.18 0.17 2.06
N PHE A 151 8.22 0.87 3.20
CA PHE A 151 8.57 2.28 3.28
C PHE A 151 9.72 2.47 4.26
N ASP A 152 10.69 3.31 3.90
CA ASP A 152 11.75 3.70 4.81
C ASP A 152 11.21 4.69 5.85
N ILE A 153 10.82 4.14 6.99
CA ILE A 153 10.26 4.92 8.10
C ILE A 153 11.31 5.84 8.77
N CYS A 154 12.59 5.58 8.58
CA CYS A 154 13.66 6.42 9.11
C CYS A 154 13.75 7.76 8.38
N ASN A 155 13.36 7.81 7.11
CA ASN A 155 13.34 9.01 6.29
C ASN A 155 12.02 9.79 6.37
N ARG A 156 11.08 9.36 7.20
CA ARG A 156 9.87 10.15 7.45
C ARG A 156 10.24 11.44 8.12
N LYS A 157 10.14 12.55 7.39
CA LYS A 157 10.15 13.88 8.00
C LYS A 157 8.91 14.02 8.85
N LEU A 158 9.10 14.00 10.15
CA LEU A 158 8.02 14.12 11.09
C LEU A 158 7.80 15.57 11.38
N ALA A 159 6.64 16.05 11.05
CA ALA A 159 6.12 17.26 11.66
C ALA A 159 6.03 17.03 13.17
N GLY A 160 7.06 17.41 13.88
CA GLY A 160 7.05 17.76 15.28
C GLY A 160 6.82 16.68 16.36
N THR A 161 6.45 15.43 16.08
CA THR A 161 5.93 14.56 17.14
C THR A 161 6.57 13.17 17.25
N LEU A 162 7.73 12.93 16.69
CA LEU A 162 8.41 11.64 16.81
C LEU A 162 9.25 11.44 18.04
N VAL A 163 9.53 12.50 18.72
CA VAL A 163 10.37 12.48 19.90
C VAL A 163 9.91 11.45 20.95
N PRO A 164 8.61 11.22 21.18
CA PRO A 164 8.17 10.30 22.24
C PRO A 164 8.54 8.84 22.00
N VAL A 165 8.57 8.37 20.76
CA VAL A 165 8.79 6.93 20.49
C VAL A 165 10.24 6.52 20.70
N PHE A 166 11.18 7.39 20.37
CA PHE A 166 12.60 7.12 20.62
C PHE A 166 13.00 7.28 22.09
N SER A 167 12.35 8.19 22.79
CA SER A 167 12.61 8.36 24.24
C SER A 167 12.10 7.17 25.06
N LEU A 168 11.05 6.49 24.60
CA LEU A 168 10.59 5.26 25.28
C LEU A 168 11.57 4.10 25.11
N ARG A 169 12.24 4.00 23.96
CA ARG A 169 13.28 2.98 23.76
C ARG A 169 14.54 3.23 24.59
N SER A 170 14.93 4.48 24.72
CA SER A 170 16.08 4.82 25.56
C SER A 170 15.82 4.53 27.04
N LYS A 171 14.59 4.73 27.51
CA LYS A 171 14.21 4.41 28.89
C LYS A 171 14.24 2.92 29.19
N THR A 172 13.86 2.08 28.25
CA THR A 172 13.93 0.62 28.42
C THR A 172 15.36 0.10 28.45
N SER A 173 16.31 0.76 27.79
CA SER A 173 17.71 0.37 27.88
C SER A 173 18.37 0.79 29.20
N TYR A 174 17.87 1.83 29.88
CA TYR A 174 18.37 2.22 31.20
C TYR A 174 17.90 1.28 32.33
N GLY A 175 16.70 0.70 32.18
CA GLY A 175 16.21 -0.29 33.15
C GLY A 175 17.03 -1.59 33.18
N ILE A 176 17.76 -1.89 32.11
CA ILE A 176 18.64 -3.07 32.07
C ILE A 176 19.98 -2.78 32.76
N GLY A 177 20.44 -1.53 32.74
CA GLY A 177 21.67 -1.12 33.46
C GLY A 177 21.52 -1.14 34.96
N ASP A 178 20.33 -0.86 35.47
CA ASP A 178 20.06 -0.87 36.93
C ASP A 178 20.03 -2.27 37.56
N PHE A 179 19.93 -3.32 36.74
CA PHE A 179 20.02 -4.72 37.22
C PHE A 179 21.45 -5.26 37.31
N GLY A 180 22.43 -4.52 36.83
CA GLY A 180 23.84 -4.89 36.88
C GLY A 180 24.59 -4.47 38.14
N ASP A 181 23.97 -3.64 38.97
CA ASP A 181 24.56 -3.10 40.21
C ASP A 181 23.99 -3.72 41.49
N LEU A 182 23.40 -4.90 41.39
CA LEU A 182 22.96 -5.69 42.56
C LEU A 182 23.86 -6.89 42.80
#